data_811d2c43a0b6dd3550cc1a9e735d0863
#
_entry.id   811d2c43a0b6dd3550cc1a9e735d0863
#
_cell.length_a   1.000
_cell.length_b   1.000
_cell.length_c   1.000
_cell.angle_alpha   90.00
_cell.angle_beta   90.00
_cell.angle_gamma   90.00
#
_symmetry.space_group_name_H-M   'P 1'
#
loop_
_entity.id
_entity.type
_entity.pdbx_description
1 polymer ?
#
loop_
_entity_poly.entity_id
_entity_poly.type
_entity_poly.pdbx_seq_one_letter_code
_entity_poly.pdbx_strand_id
1 'polypeptide(L)'
;MKNQRKSFRLTYALLAAVLAVGVAGCAQPAEGKQPQGKTQQLWVADNFVDPQEGYPMENPSAIELSATAALQKNSLLNGQIQKQQQSQEMKAVWLSYLDLKPMLLDKNDKSVGKAQFTKNIQKAFDNIQQLGLNTVIAQVRPFSDALYESELFPWSYLATGKEGVVPGFDPLAIMVEQAHQRGLQLHAWVNPYRVRTSATNKQLSSKNPAVKLLKSGDAIRYNGAVTYDPASKKAQQLIVDGVREIVEKYDVDGIHFDDYFYPTTDAGFDSASYQAYKNKGGSLSLAAWRRQNVNDLVKQVYTAVKQADDEVLFGISPQGNMDNNYNKQFIDVKKWLSEEGYLDYICPQVYFGFKNSTCPYEQTVEEWK
;
A
#
# COMPACT_ATOMS: atom_id res chain seq x y z
N MET A 1 29.23 -2.56 2.45
CA MET A 1 29.88 -1.42 3.08
C MET A 1 28.76 -0.54 3.62
N LYS A 2 28.39 -0.78 4.88
CA LYS A 2 27.43 0.05 5.62
C LYS A 2 28.18 1.24 6.16
N ASN A 3 27.86 2.44 5.78
CA ASN A 3 28.06 3.63 6.61
C ASN A 3 27.36 4.87 6.08
N GLN A 4 26.70 5.51 7.01
CA GLN A 4 26.24 6.89 7.09
C GLN A 4 24.92 7.24 6.41
N ARG A 5 23.84 6.90 7.07
CA ARG A 5 22.59 7.68 6.99
C ARG A 5 22.25 8.18 8.40
N LYS A 6 22.18 9.47 8.57
CA LYS A 6 21.84 10.12 9.85
C LYS A 6 20.33 10.36 9.92
N SER A 7 19.78 10.02 11.08
CA SER A 7 18.39 10.16 11.48
C SER A 7 17.81 11.55 11.22
N PHE A 8 16.60 11.58 10.65
CA PHE A 8 15.72 12.76 10.65
C PHE A 8 14.32 12.36 11.10
N ARG A 9 13.89 12.94 12.20
CA ARG A 9 12.49 12.90 12.63
C ARG A 9 11.72 13.92 11.80
N LEU A 10 10.72 13.49 11.07
CA LEU A 10 9.76 14.38 10.42
C LEU A 10 8.34 13.98 10.83
N THR A 11 7.73 14.88 11.59
CA THR A 11 6.29 14.88 11.84
C THR A 11 5.68 15.78 10.78
N TYR A 12 5.07 15.21 9.73
CA TYR A 12 4.27 15.98 8.76
C TYR A 12 3.03 15.20 8.38
N ALA A 13 1.88 15.87 8.55
CA ALA A 13 0.66 15.49 7.85
C ALA A 13 0.84 15.90 6.38
N LEU A 14 1.03 14.94 5.49
CA LEU A 14 1.15 15.15 4.05
C LEU A 14 -0.18 14.88 3.40
N LEU A 15 -0.74 15.91 2.76
CA LEU A 15 -1.85 15.77 1.83
C LEU A 15 -1.28 15.21 0.53
N ALA A 16 -1.44 13.92 0.28
CA ALA A 16 -1.13 13.36 -1.02
C ALA A 16 -2.28 13.65 -2.00
N ALA A 17 -1.99 14.35 -3.08
CA ALA A 17 -2.90 14.40 -4.22
C ALA A 17 -2.85 13.05 -4.92
N VAL A 18 -3.94 12.29 -4.81
CA VAL A 18 -4.07 10.95 -5.38
C VAL A 18 -4.72 11.05 -6.74
N LEU A 19 -3.99 10.68 -7.77
CA LEU A 19 -4.57 10.27 -9.05
C LEU A 19 -4.98 8.80 -8.91
N ALA A 20 -6.25 8.59 -8.59
CA ALA A 20 -6.83 7.26 -8.52
C ALA A 20 -7.10 6.75 -9.93
N VAL A 21 -6.41 5.69 -10.33
CA VAL A 21 -6.90 4.83 -11.42
C VAL A 21 -7.96 3.91 -10.83
N GLY A 22 -9.15 4.07 -11.36
CA GLY A 22 -10.42 3.68 -10.84
C GLY A 22 -10.63 2.25 -10.39
N VAL A 23 -11.63 2.21 -9.53
CA VAL A 23 -12.78 1.34 -9.49
C VAL A 23 -12.77 0.15 -8.58
N ALA A 24 -13.66 0.10 -7.76
CA ALA A 24 -14.91 -0.60 -7.80
C ALA A 24 -15.68 -0.37 -6.51
N GLY A 25 -16.68 0.46 -6.62
CA GLY A 25 -17.76 0.54 -5.66
C GLY A 25 -18.56 -0.76 -5.68
N CYS A 26 -19.02 -1.17 -4.53
CA CYS A 26 -20.11 -2.13 -4.44
C CYS A 26 -21.39 -1.46 -4.92
N ALA A 27 -21.85 -1.81 -6.13
CA ALA A 27 -23.23 -1.69 -6.56
C ALA A 27 -23.63 -3.01 -7.21
N GLN A 28 -24.83 -3.50 -6.86
CA GLN A 28 -25.42 -4.73 -7.36
C GLN A 28 -25.76 -4.65 -8.86
N PRO A 29 -25.97 -5.82 -9.53
CA PRO A 29 -25.90 -5.91 -10.97
C PRO A 29 -27.20 -5.54 -11.65
N ALA A 30 -27.05 -4.83 -12.77
CA ALA A 30 -28.02 -4.83 -13.84
C ALA A 30 -27.38 -5.49 -15.06
N GLU A 31 -28.03 -6.52 -15.61
CA GLU A 31 -27.63 -7.22 -16.83
C GLU A 31 -27.62 -6.29 -18.05
N GLY A 32 -26.57 -6.37 -18.83
CA GLY A 32 -26.50 -5.68 -20.12
C GLY A 32 -25.17 -5.82 -20.84
N LYS A 33 -25.10 -6.76 -21.77
CA LYS A 33 -24.23 -6.92 -22.96
C LYS A 33 -22.85 -6.25 -22.98
N GLN A 34 -21.80 -7.07 -23.03
CA GLN A 34 -20.43 -6.72 -23.37
C GLN A 34 -20.30 -6.13 -24.79
N PRO A 35 -19.49 -5.10 -24.99
CA PRO A 35 -18.84 -4.83 -26.28
C PRO A 35 -17.40 -5.36 -26.24
N GLN A 36 -17.01 -6.00 -27.33
CA GLN A 36 -15.67 -6.49 -27.62
C GLN A 36 -14.65 -5.38 -27.79
N GLY A 37 -13.47 -5.60 -27.24
CA GLY A 37 -12.17 -5.17 -27.75
C GLY A 37 -11.89 -3.69 -27.88
N LYS A 38 -11.21 -3.11 -26.87
CA LYS A 38 -10.21 -2.06 -27.09
C LYS A 38 -9.14 -2.17 -26.01
N THR A 39 -7.90 -2.09 -26.45
CA THR A 39 -6.67 -1.95 -25.66
C THR A 39 -6.87 -0.94 -24.54
N GLN A 40 -6.75 -1.38 -23.27
CA GLN A 40 -6.77 -0.45 -22.13
C GLN A 40 -5.51 0.41 -22.19
N GLN A 41 -5.68 1.65 -22.63
CA GLN A 41 -4.74 2.71 -22.37
C GLN A 41 -4.83 3.06 -20.88
N LEU A 42 -3.67 3.27 -20.26
CA LEU A 42 -3.57 3.89 -18.94
C LEU A 42 -4.40 5.19 -18.98
N TRP A 43 -5.48 5.25 -18.21
CA TRP A 43 -6.27 6.46 -18.08
C TRP A 43 -5.49 7.44 -17.20
N VAL A 44 -4.82 8.40 -17.84
CA VAL A 44 -4.50 9.66 -17.21
C VAL A 44 -5.79 10.46 -17.23
N ALA A 45 -6.26 10.91 -16.09
CA ALA A 45 -7.48 11.71 -16.01
C ALA A 45 -7.27 13.05 -16.71
N ASP A 46 -7.73 13.18 -17.95
CA ASP A 46 -7.68 14.40 -18.77
C ASP A 46 -8.60 15.54 -18.26
N ASN A 47 -9.10 15.48 -17.04
CA ASN A 47 -10.12 16.40 -16.54
C ASN A 47 -9.70 17.21 -15.30
N PHE A 48 -8.41 17.50 -15.11
CA PHE A 48 -7.96 18.38 -14.02
C PHE A 48 -6.96 19.43 -14.48
N VAL A 49 -7.26 20.17 -15.54
CA VAL A 49 -6.59 21.43 -15.82
C VAL A 49 -7.65 22.44 -16.25
N ASP A 50 -7.89 23.43 -15.40
CA ASP A 50 -8.53 24.67 -15.82
C ASP A 50 -7.50 25.45 -16.66
N PRO A 51 -7.80 25.81 -17.92
CA PRO A 51 -6.82 26.40 -18.82
C PRO A 51 -6.51 27.89 -18.58
N GLN A 52 -6.91 28.48 -17.48
CA GLN A 52 -6.90 29.95 -17.37
C GLN A 52 -6.00 30.61 -16.33
N GLU A 53 -5.05 29.93 -15.68
CA GLU A 53 -4.03 30.65 -14.92
C GLU A 53 -2.62 30.13 -15.21
N GLY A 54 -1.96 30.79 -16.17
CA GLY A 54 -0.54 30.57 -16.50
C GLY A 54 0.37 31.26 -15.49
N TYR A 55 1.29 30.51 -14.86
CA TYR A 55 2.42 31.07 -14.15
C TYR A 55 3.62 31.19 -15.08
N PRO A 56 4.37 32.32 -15.08
CA PRO A 56 5.53 32.49 -15.92
C PRO A 56 6.72 31.69 -15.38
N MET A 57 7.33 30.87 -16.25
CA MET A 57 8.60 30.20 -15.99
C MET A 57 9.76 31.13 -16.34
N GLU A 58 10.57 31.54 -15.37
CA GLU A 58 11.80 32.27 -15.61
C GLU A 58 12.95 31.33 -16.02
N ASN A 59 13.68 31.71 -17.08
CA ASN A 59 14.81 30.98 -17.63
C ASN A 59 16.09 31.31 -16.84
N PRO A 60 16.88 30.35 -16.32
CA PRO A 60 18.14 30.67 -15.65
C PRO A 60 19.28 30.87 -16.67
N SER A 61 19.95 32.00 -16.57
CA SER A 61 21.14 32.33 -17.35
C SER A 61 22.40 31.58 -16.87
N ALA A 62 23.25 31.14 -17.82
CA ALA A 62 24.49 30.41 -17.56
C ALA A 62 25.58 31.33 -16.96
N ILE A 63 26.25 30.86 -15.91
CA ILE A 63 27.43 31.52 -15.31
C ILE A 63 28.61 30.55 -15.33
N GLU A 64 29.72 30.97 -15.91
CA GLU A 64 31.02 30.28 -15.86
C GLU A 64 31.73 30.46 -14.52
N LEU A 65 32.29 29.37 -13.96
CA LEU A 65 32.95 29.36 -12.65
C LEU A 65 34.33 28.66 -12.67
N SER A 66 35.30 29.21 -11.93
CA SER A 66 36.62 28.61 -11.71
C SER A 66 36.60 27.36 -10.83
N ALA A 67 37.61 26.47 -10.97
CA ALA A 67 37.63 25.13 -10.35
C ALA A 67 37.47 25.12 -8.80
N THR A 68 37.95 26.15 -8.10
CA THR A 68 37.86 26.26 -6.63
C THR A 68 36.41 26.62 -6.19
N ALA A 69 35.74 27.46 -6.96
CA ALA A 69 34.32 27.80 -6.74
C ALA A 69 33.43 26.63 -7.08
N ALA A 70 33.82 25.73 -8.02
CA ALA A 70 33.08 24.52 -8.36
C ALA A 70 33.07 23.50 -7.23
N LEU A 71 34.14 23.33 -6.47
CA LEU A 71 34.21 22.41 -5.32
C LEU A 71 33.38 22.91 -4.13
N GLN A 72 33.41 24.22 -3.83
CA GLN A 72 32.54 24.81 -2.79
C GLN A 72 31.07 24.79 -3.20
N LYS A 73 30.79 25.03 -4.50
CA LYS A 73 29.43 24.97 -5.03
C LYS A 73 28.88 23.53 -5.06
N ASN A 74 29.71 22.52 -5.36
CA ASN A 74 29.31 21.12 -5.27
C ASN A 74 28.99 20.68 -3.83
N SER A 75 29.76 21.18 -2.84
CA SER A 75 29.45 20.93 -1.42
C SER A 75 28.15 21.61 -0.98
N LEU A 76 27.92 22.86 -1.42
CA LEU A 76 26.68 23.60 -1.17
C LEU A 76 25.51 23.04 -1.96
N LEU A 77 25.73 22.61 -3.22
CA LEU A 77 24.72 21.94 -4.04
C LEU A 77 24.33 20.59 -3.46
N ASN A 78 25.31 19.79 -3.00
CA ASN A 78 25.03 18.52 -2.31
C ASN A 78 24.26 18.76 -1.00
N GLY A 79 24.61 19.80 -0.24
CA GLY A 79 23.86 20.21 0.95
C GLY A 79 22.45 20.74 0.63
N GLN A 80 22.28 21.42 -0.51
CA GLN A 80 20.97 21.90 -0.98
C GLN A 80 20.14 20.78 -1.62
N ILE A 81 20.77 19.87 -2.35
CA ILE A 81 20.12 18.67 -2.88
C ILE A 81 19.66 17.77 -1.74
N GLN A 82 20.49 17.56 -0.71
CA GLN A 82 20.07 16.85 0.50
C GLN A 82 18.95 17.58 1.26
N LYS A 83 18.98 18.91 1.35
CA LYS A 83 17.88 19.69 1.95
C LYS A 83 16.61 19.71 1.09
N GLN A 84 16.72 19.71 -0.25
CA GLN A 84 15.57 19.59 -1.15
C GLN A 84 14.97 18.18 -1.13
N GLN A 85 15.78 17.13 -1.01
CA GLN A 85 15.27 15.77 -0.79
C GLN A 85 14.57 15.63 0.56
N GLN A 86 14.93 16.42 1.57
CA GLN A 86 14.32 16.43 2.89
C GLN A 86 12.96 17.15 2.98
N SER A 87 12.55 17.90 1.95
CA SER A 87 11.29 18.66 1.93
C SER A 87 10.42 18.34 0.73
N GLN A 88 10.73 17.29 -0.03
CA GLN A 88 9.95 16.99 -1.22
C GLN A 88 8.64 16.32 -0.80
N GLU A 89 7.53 16.98 -1.12
CA GLU A 89 6.18 16.44 -0.98
C GLU A 89 6.09 15.05 -1.63
N MET A 90 5.53 14.07 -0.93
CA MET A 90 5.28 12.75 -1.50
C MET A 90 4.20 12.86 -2.58
N LYS A 91 4.57 12.62 -3.82
CA LYS A 91 3.68 12.53 -4.98
C LYS A 91 3.66 11.10 -5.45
N ALA A 92 2.70 10.33 -4.94
CA ALA A 92 2.66 8.89 -5.12
C ALA A 92 1.59 8.44 -6.11
N VAL A 93 1.81 7.24 -6.68
CA VAL A 93 0.81 6.51 -7.46
C VAL A 93 0.69 5.09 -6.92
N TRP A 94 -0.54 4.57 -6.86
CA TRP A 94 -0.79 3.18 -6.52
C TRP A 94 -0.74 2.31 -7.77
N LEU A 95 0.05 1.22 -7.70
CA LEU A 95 -0.01 0.08 -8.62
C LEU A 95 -0.67 -1.09 -7.89
N SER A 96 -1.94 -1.29 -8.13
CA SER A 96 -2.71 -2.38 -7.54
C SER A 96 -2.37 -3.73 -8.20
N TYR A 97 -2.79 -4.83 -7.57
CA TYR A 97 -2.68 -6.15 -8.19
C TYR A 97 -3.46 -6.26 -9.52
N LEU A 98 -4.46 -5.40 -9.74
CA LEU A 98 -5.20 -5.34 -11.01
C LEU A 98 -4.33 -4.75 -12.13
N ASP A 99 -3.50 -3.75 -11.80
CA ASP A 99 -2.54 -3.14 -12.73
C ASP A 99 -1.34 -4.06 -12.97
N LEU A 100 -0.86 -4.72 -11.92
CA LEU A 100 0.27 -5.64 -11.99
C LEU A 100 -0.05 -6.95 -12.72
N LYS A 101 -1.30 -7.45 -12.63
CA LYS A 101 -1.70 -8.70 -13.27
C LYS A 101 -1.42 -8.73 -14.77
N PRO A 102 -1.86 -7.77 -15.61
CA PRO A 102 -1.56 -7.77 -17.04
C PRO A 102 -0.08 -7.51 -17.36
N MET A 103 0.71 -7.01 -16.41
CA MET A 103 2.15 -6.87 -16.56
C MET A 103 2.88 -8.19 -16.31
N LEU A 104 2.32 -9.06 -15.46
CA LEU A 104 2.87 -10.35 -15.02
C LEU A 104 2.37 -11.54 -15.86
N LEU A 105 1.12 -11.49 -16.29
CA LEU A 105 0.44 -12.60 -16.95
C LEU A 105 -0.07 -12.20 -18.34
N ASP A 106 -0.03 -13.15 -19.28
CA ASP A 106 -0.69 -13.03 -20.57
C ASP A 106 -2.21 -13.31 -20.47
N LYS A 107 -2.91 -13.21 -21.61
CA LYS A 107 -4.35 -13.48 -21.72
C LYS A 107 -4.79 -14.89 -21.31
N ASN A 108 -3.84 -15.82 -21.21
CA ASN A 108 -4.07 -17.23 -20.83
C ASN A 108 -3.64 -17.49 -19.37
N ASP A 109 -3.46 -16.46 -18.58
CA ASP A 109 -2.93 -16.51 -17.19
C ASP A 109 -1.55 -17.19 -17.08
N LYS A 110 -0.70 -17.11 -18.14
CA LYS A 110 0.68 -17.59 -18.11
C LYS A 110 1.64 -16.44 -17.88
N SER A 111 2.71 -16.72 -17.13
CA SER A 111 3.77 -15.73 -16.87
C SER A 111 4.36 -15.20 -18.16
N VAL A 112 4.50 -13.89 -18.28
CA VAL A 112 5.16 -13.23 -19.42
C VAL A 112 6.70 -13.38 -19.36
N GLY A 113 7.25 -13.86 -18.25
CA GLY A 113 8.68 -14.03 -18.02
C GLY A 113 9.40 -12.72 -17.61
N LYS A 114 10.61 -12.88 -17.06
CA LYS A 114 11.43 -11.80 -16.49
C LYS A 114 11.60 -10.62 -17.45
N ALA A 115 12.06 -10.87 -18.66
CA ALA A 115 12.40 -9.81 -19.63
C ALA A 115 11.19 -8.94 -20.00
N GLN A 116 10.02 -9.57 -20.24
CA GLN A 116 8.82 -8.83 -20.59
C GLN A 116 8.26 -8.07 -19.37
N PHE A 117 8.27 -8.69 -18.18
CA PHE A 117 7.86 -8.01 -16.95
C PHE A 117 8.73 -6.79 -16.69
N THR A 118 10.08 -6.93 -16.76
CA THR A 118 10.99 -5.79 -16.60
C THR A 118 10.66 -4.67 -17.57
N LYS A 119 10.43 -4.98 -18.85
CA LYS A 119 10.06 -3.98 -19.87
C LYS A 119 8.73 -3.29 -19.56
N ASN A 120 7.74 -4.04 -19.05
CA ASN A 120 6.44 -3.48 -18.66
C ASN A 120 6.60 -2.50 -17.48
N ILE A 121 7.38 -2.88 -16.46
CA ILE A 121 7.67 -2.02 -15.29
C ILE A 121 8.47 -0.79 -15.70
N GLN A 122 9.49 -0.93 -16.54
CA GLN A 122 10.25 0.20 -17.06
C GLN A 122 9.33 1.23 -17.71
N LYS A 123 8.46 0.79 -18.62
CA LYS A 123 7.51 1.69 -19.29
C LYS A 123 6.57 2.38 -18.30
N ALA A 124 6.06 1.64 -17.30
CA ALA A 124 5.17 2.21 -16.30
C ALA A 124 5.90 3.27 -15.44
N PHE A 125 7.12 2.97 -15.00
CA PHE A 125 7.90 3.86 -14.15
C PHE A 125 8.46 5.06 -14.91
N ASP A 126 8.81 4.93 -16.19
CA ASP A 126 9.14 6.06 -17.07
C ASP A 126 7.96 7.05 -17.15
N ASN A 127 6.73 6.55 -17.32
CA ASN A 127 5.55 7.40 -17.35
C ASN A 127 5.32 8.10 -15.99
N ILE A 128 5.49 7.38 -14.88
CA ILE A 128 5.36 7.92 -13.52
C ILE A 128 6.36 9.07 -13.29
N GLN A 129 7.62 8.86 -13.67
CA GLN A 129 8.66 9.88 -13.57
C GLN A 129 8.33 11.11 -14.46
N GLN A 130 7.87 10.89 -15.71
CA GLN A 130 7.48 11.97 -16.63
C GLN A 130 6.31 12.80 -16.11
N LEU A 131 5.42 12.23 -15.31
CA LEU A 131 4.32 12.94 -14.65
C LEU A 131 4.78 13.74 -13.42
N GLY A 132 6.07 13.73 -13.09
CA GLY A 132 6.62 14.43 -11.92
C GLY A 132 6.25 13.78 -10.58
N LEU A 133 5.84 12.51 -10.59
CA LEU A 133 5.63 11.72 -9.38
C LEU A 133 6.98 11.19 -8.87
N ASN A 134 7.10 10.98 -7.57
CA ASN A 134 8.35 10.55 -6.94
C ASN A 134 8.25 9.24 -6.14
N THR A 135 7.07 8.67 -6.01
CA THR A 135 6.84 7.47 -5.20
C THR A 135 5.86 6.51 -5.89
N VAL A 136 6.20 5.23 -5.88
CA VAL A 136 5.33 4.14 -6.34
C VAL A 136 4.89 3.31 -5.14
N ILE A 137 3.59 3.14 -4.94
CA ILE A 137 3.01 2.27 -3.92
C ILE A 137 2.52 1.01 -4.63
N ALA A 138 3.35 -0.06 -4.64
CA ALA A 138 3.10 -1.29 -5.39
C ALA A 138 2.51 -2.38 -4.50
N GLN A 139 1.38 -2.96 -4.91
CA GLN A 139 0.68 -3.99 -4.13
C GLN A 139 1.34 -5.36 -4.30
N VAL A 140 2.26 -5.67 -3.42
CA VAL A 140 3.10 -6.88 -3.48
C VAL A 140 2.51 -8.07 -2.72
N ARG A 141 1.57 -7.81 -1.79
CA ARG A 141 0.84 -8.84 -1.05
C ARG A 141 -0.63 -8.48 -0.89
N PRO A 142 -1.43 -8.59 -1.98
CA PRO A 142 -2.87 -8.32 -1.94
C PRO A 142 -3.67 -9.39 -1.20
N PHE A 143 -3.09 -10.57 -1.04
CA PHE A 143 -3.68 -11.75 -0.42
C PHE A 143 -2.66 -12.42 0.52
N SER A 144 -2.94 -13.65 0.93
CA SER A 144 -2.01 -14.47 1.72
C SER A 144 -0.99 -15.21 0.82
N ASP A 145 -0.53 -14.56 -0.23
CA ASP A 145 0.53 -15.00 -1.14
C ASP A 145 1.38 -13.79 -1.56
N ALA A 146 2.59 -13.98 -2.04
CA ALA A 146 3.56 -12.93 -2.23
C ALA A 146 4.01 -12.78 -3.69
N LEU A 147 4.21 -11.54 -4.15
CA LEU A 147 4.91 -11.20 -5.40
C LEU A 147 6.41 -10.99 -5.18
N TYR A 148 6.96 -11.68 -4.18
CA TYR A 148 8.37 -11.65 -3.78
C TYR A 148 8.77 -12.99 -3.16
N GLU A 149 10.07 -13.26 -3.07
CA GLU A 149 10.56 -14.46 -2.41
C GLU A 149 10.35 -14.39 -0.90
N SER A 150 9.44 -15.24 -0.40
CA SER A 150 9.05 -15.29 1.01
C SER A 150 9.22 -16.70 1.58
N GLU A 151 9.70 -16.75 2.83
CA GLU A 151 9.73 -17.99 3.63
C GLU A 151 8.39 -18.27 4.30
N LEU A 152 7.53 -17.23 4.43
CA LEU A 152 6.26 -17.29 5.15
C LEU A 152 5.07 -17.52 4.22
N PHE A 153 5.13 -16.97 2.99
CA PHE A 153 4.04 -16.96 2.04
C PHE A 153 4.42 -17.68 0.75
N PRO A 154 3.50 -18.45 0.11
CA PRO A 154 3.76 -19.02 -1.20
C PRO A 154 3.80 -17.91 -2.27
N TRP A 155 4.48 -18.16 -3.38
CA TRP A 155 4.41 -17.32 -4.56
C TRP A 155 2.98 -17.07 -5.00
N SER A 156 2.66 -15.82 -5.31
CA SER A 156 1.31 -15.41 -5.71
C SER A 156 0.92 -16.04 -7.05
N TYR A 157 -0.36 -16.40 -7.15
CA TYR A 157 -0.96 -16.81 -8.43
C TYR A 157 -0.89 -15.69 -9.49
N LEU A 158 -0.72 -14.44 -9.08
CA LEU A 158 -0.54 -13.29 -9.98
C LEU A 158 0.77 -13.37 -10.76
N ALA A 159 1.78 -14.08 -10.25
CA ALA A 159 3.07 -14.21 -10.91
C ALA A 159 3.10 -15.32 -12.00
N THR A 160 2.25 -16.37 -11.85
CA THR A 160 2.31 -17.56 -12.69
C THR A 160 0.96 -18.13 -13.11
N GLY A 161 -0.14 -17.51 -12.69
CA GLY A 161 -1.50 -18.05 -12.83
C GLY A 161 -1.89 -19.08 -11.77
N LYS A 162 -0.91 -19.62 -11.00
CA LYS A 162 -1.13 -20.64 -9.96
C LYS A 162 -0.30 -20.36 -8.72
N GLU A 163 -0.97 -20.34 -7.55
CA GLU A 163 -0.31 -20.11 -6.27
C GLU A 163 0.74 -21.19 -5.93
N GLY A 164 1.87 -20.76 -5.40
CA GLY A 164 2.97 -21.62 -4.95
C GLY A 164 3.90 -22.11 -6.05
N VAL A 165 3.69 -21.67 -7.29
CA VAL A 165 4.59 -21.93 -8.41
C VAL A 165 5.63 -20.80 -8.50
N VAL A 166 6.90 -21.16 -8.54
CA VAL A 166 8.01 -20.21 -8.65
C VAL A 166 8.03 -19.57 -10.04
N PRO A 167 8.01 -18.22 -10.15
CA PRO A 167 7.94 -17.55 -11.45
C PRO A 167 9.26 -17.51 -12.22
N GLY A 168 10.38 -17.92 -11.62
CA GLY A 168 11.72 -17.85 -12.21
C GLY A 168 12.37 -16.46 -12.14
N PHE A 169 11.72 -15.49 -11.50
CA PHE A 169 12.23 -14.15 -11.20
C PHE A 169 11.47 -13.58 -9.99
N ASP A 170 12.02 -12.53 -9.39
CA ASP A 170 11.41 -11.85 -8.26
C ASP A 170 10.80 -10.52 -8.73
N PRO A 171 9.45 -10.39 -8.75
CA PRO A 171 8.80 -9.17 -9.17
C PRO A 171 9.12 -7.96 -8.30
N LEU A 172 9.18 -8.10 -6.96
CA LEU A 172 9.48 -7.00 -6.05
C LEU A 172 10.90 -6.51 -6.24
N ALA A 173 11.88 -7.41 -6.33
CA ALA A 173 13.28 -7.04 -6.57
C ALA A 173 13.43 -6.24 -7.87
N ILE A 174 12.72 -6.63 -8.95
CA ILE A 174 12.73 -5.89 -10.21
C ILE A 174 12.08 -4.52 -10.04
N MET A 175 10.94 -4.42 -9.34
CA MET A 175 10.26 -3.14 -9.13
C MET A 175 11.13 -2.17 -8.31
N VAL A 176 11.77 -2.63 -7.23
CA VAL A 176 12.69 -1.81 -6.42
C VAL A 176 13.85 -1.30 -7.27
N GLU A 177 14.55 -2.21 -7.99
CA GLU A 177 15.65 -1.85 -8.88
C GLU A 177 15.23 -0.78 -9.91
N GLN A 178 14.09 -0.99 -10.58
CA GLN A 178 13.62 -0.10 -11.63
C GLN A 178 13.11 1.25 -11.09
N ALA A 179 12.57 1.29 -9.88
CA ALA A 179 12.19 2.53 -9.20
C ALA A 179 13.43 3.35 -8.87
N HIS A 180 14.40 2.76 -8.19
CA HIS A 180 15.62 3.44 -7.75
C HIS A 180 16.48 3.94 -8.93
N GLN A 181 16.56 3.20 -10.04
CA GLN A 181 17.22 3.65 -11.27
C GLN A 181 16.63 4.95 -11.84
N ARG A 182 15.38 5.30 -11.47
CA ARG A 182 14.66 6.51 -11.89
C ARG A 182 14.55 7.56 -10.80
N GLY A 183 15.16 7.34 -9.65
CA GLY A 183 15.02 8.22 -8.48
C GLY A 183 13.62 8.21 -7.87
N LEU A 184 12.83 7.16 -8.12
CA LEU A 184 11.53 6.94 -7.50
C LEU A 184 11.69 6.14 -6.21
N GLN A 185 10.92 6.46 -5.19
CA GLN A 185 10.73 5.60 -4.02
C GLN A 185 9.76 4.47 -4.33
N LEU A 186 9.94 3.31 -3.71
CA LEU A 186 9.02 2.19 -3.77
C LEU A 186 8.53 1.79 -2.39
N HIS A 187 7.22 1.96 -2.17
CA HIS A 187 6.54 1.46 -0.97
C HIS A 187 5.84 0.15 -1.27
N ALA A 188 6.13 -0.88 -0.48
CA ALA A 188 5.50 -2.19 -0.62
C ALA A 188 4.11 -2.19 0.03
N TRP A 189 3.06 -2.27 -0.78
CA TRP A 189 1.69 -2.29 -0.30
C TRP A 189 1.24 -3.71 0.01
N VAL A 190 0.76 -3.89 1.22
CA VAL A 190 0.29 -5.15 1.80
C VAL A 190 -1.13 -5.00 2.32
N ASN A 191 -2.00 -5.95 1.99
CA ASN A 191 -3.30 -6.11 2.67
C ASN A 191 -3.11 -7.02 3.87
N PRO A 192 -3.22 -6.54 5.12
CA PRO A 192 -2.79 -7.32 6.28
C PRO A 192 -3.66 -8.56 6.52
N TYR A 193 -4.98 -8.43 6.50
CA TYR A 193 -5.88 -9.51 6.90
C TYR A 193 -6.47 -10.32 5.74
N ARG A 194 -6.45 -9.79 4.53
CA ARG A 194 -7.13 -10.41 3.39
C ARG A 194 -6.39 -11.64 2.88
N VAL A 195 -7.01 -12.81 2.98
CA VAL A 195 -6.48 -14.07 2.44
C VAL A 195 -7.00 -14.32 1.04
N ARG A 196 -8.33 -14.22 0.83
CA ARG A 196 -9.00 -14.36 -0.48
C ARG A 196 -10.31 -13.59 -0.45
N THR A 197 -10.68 -13.02 -1.59
CA THR A 197 -12.03 -12.49 -1.80
C THR A 197 -12.95 -13.58 -2.36
N SER A 198 -14.25 -13.37 -2.30
CA SER A 198 -15.23 -14.25 -2.96
C SER A 198 -15.04 -14.33 -4.48
N ALA A 199 -14.63 -13.20 -5.10
CA ALA A 199 -14.35 -13.11 -6.55
C ALA A 199 -13.05 -13.82 -6.97
N THR A 200 -12.09 -13.98 -6.05
CA THR A 200 -10.79 -14.61 -6.33
C THR A 200 -10.74 -16.07 -5.86
N ASN A 201 -11.86 -16.77 -5.74
CA ASN A 201 -12.02 -18.10 -5.14
C ASN A 201 -11.13 -19.19 -5.77
N LYS A 202 -9.81 -18.93 -5.83
CA LYS A 202 -8.80 -19.93 -6.20
C LYS A 202 -8.43 -20.73 -4.95
N GLN A 203 -8.22 -22.04 -5.15
CA GLN A 203 -7.80 -22.94 -4.09
C GLN A 203 -6.45 -22.49 -3.50
N LEU A 204 -6.40 -22.38 -2.18
CA LEU A 204 -5.14 -22.09 -1.48
C LEU A 204 -4.15 -23.25 -1.66
N SER A 205 -2.90 -22.94 -1.91
CA SER A 205 -1.81 -23.90 -1.87
C SER A 205 -1.72 -24.55 -0.48
N SER A 206 -1.34 -25.81 -0.41
CA SER A 206 -1.10 -26.48 0.86
C SER A 206 0.01 -25.82 1.70
N LYS A 207 0.88 -25.03 1.05
CA LYS A 207 1.94 -24.24 1.69
C LYS A 207 1.43 -22.90 2.23
N ASN A 208 0.21 -22.46 1.87
CA ASN A 208 -0.34 -21.19 2.35
C ASN A 208 -0.62 -21.26 3.86
N PRO A 209 -0.08 -20.33 4.67
CA PRO A 209 -0.24 -20.35 6.12
C PRO A 209 -1.71 -20.28 6.56
N ALA A 210 -2.59 -19.66 5.77
CA ALA A 210 -4.01 -19.60 6.05
C ALA A 210 -4.68 -20.97 6.11
N VAL A 211 -4.12 -22.00 5.46
CA VAL A 211 -4.65 -23.37 5.55
C VAL A 211 -4.56 -23.92 6.99
N LYS A 212 -3.46 -23.64 7.67
CA LYS A 212 -3.28 -24.03 9.09
C LYS A 212 -4.12 -23.15 10.01
N LEU A 213 -4.14 -21.83 9.75
CA LEU A 213 -4.89 -20.88 10.56
C LEU A 213 -6.41 -21.07 10.47
N LEU A 214 -6.93 -21.49 9.31
CA LEU A 214 -8.33 -21.89 9.17
C LEU A 214 -8.69 -23.10 10.05
N LYS A 215 -7.79 -24.07 10.18
CA LYS A 215 -8.01 -25.29 11.02
C LYS A 215 -7.99 -24.97 12.52
N SER A 216 -7.21 -23.98 12.92
CA SER A 216 -7.09 -23.56 14.33
C SER A 216 -8.04 -22.43 14.72
N GLY A 217 -8.88 -21.92 13.80
CA GLY A 217 -9.78 -20.81 14.05
C GLY A 217 -9.10 -19.43 14.05
N ASP A 218 -7.82 -19.36 13.66
CA ASP A 218 -7.06 -18.11 13.56
C ASP A 218 -7.28 -17.38 12.20
N ALA A 219 -8.06 -17.99 11.30
CA ALA A 219 -8.61 -17.40 10.09
C ALA A 219 -10.07 -17.81 9.92
N ILE A 220 -10.86 -16.97 9.26
CA ILE A 220 -12.32 -17.07 9.21
C ILE A 220 -12.79 -17.11 7.75
N ARG A 221 -13.75 -18.00 7.47
CA ARG A 221 -14.50 -17.98 6.21
C ARG A 221 -15.76 -17.14 6.42
N TYR A 222 -15.93 -16.12 5.59
CA TYR A 222 -17.07 -15.24 5.68
C TYR A 222 -17.53 -14.79 4.28
N ASN A 223 -18.79 -15.04 3.94
CA ASN A 223 -19.42 -14.67 2.66
C ASN A 223 -18.58 -15.07 1.42
N GLY A 224 -18.04 -16.30 1.41
CA GLY A 224 -17.21 -16.80 0.32
C GLY A 224 -15.75 -16.29 0.31
N ALA A 225 -15.42 -15.32 1.15
CA ALA A 225 -14.06 -14.84 1.35
C ALA A 225 -13.35 -15.60 2.48
N VAL A 226 -12.04 -15.40 2.58
CA VAL A 226 -11.21 -15.85 3.71
C VAL A 226 -10.41 -14.66 4.20
N THR A 227 -10.42 -14.46 5.51
CA THR A 227 -9.63 -13.41 6.17
C THR A 227 -8.95 -13.98 7.42
N TYR A 228 -7.82 -13.45 7.80
CA TYR A 228 -7.25 -13.71 9.11
C TYR A 228 -8.16 -13.13 10.20
N ASP A 229 -8.27 -13.80 11.33
CA ASP A 229 -8.97 -13.24 12.50
C ASP A 229 -8.10 -12.10 13.08
N PRO A 230 -8.60 -10.84 13.06
CA PRO A 230 -7.82 -9.72 13.59
C PRO A 230 -7.47 -9.84 15.08
N ALA A 231 -8.22 -10.65 15.83
CA ALA A 231 -7.95 -10.92 17.24
C ALA A 231 -6.91 -12.03 17.46
N SER A 232 -6.59 -12.82 16.45
CA SER A 232 -5.62 -13.90 16.57
C SER A 232 -4.20 -13.37 16.69
N LYS A 233 -3.53 -13.66 17.81
CA LYS A 233 -2.12 -13.29 17.99
C LYS A 233 -1.19 -14.02 17.02
N LYS A 234 -1.55 -15.24 16.56
CA LYS A 234 -0.80 -15.97 15.53
C LYS A 234 -0.91 -15.29 14.17
N ALA A 235 -2.12 -14.82 13.81
CA ALA A 235 -2.32 -14.09 12.57
C ALA A 235 -1.63 -12.73 12.60
N GLN A 236 -1.73 -11.99 13.72
CA GLN A 236 -0.99 -10.74 13.91
C GLN A 236 0.52 -10.95 13.77
N GLN A 237 1.08 -11.96 14.43
CA GLN A 237 2.51 -12.27 14.35
C GLN A 237 2.95 -12.61 12.92
N LEU A 238 2.17 -13.44 12.19
CA LEU A 238 2.44 -13.75 10.79
C LEU A 238 2.46 -12.49 9.90
N ILE A 239 1.55 -11.54 10.15
CA ILE A 239 1.50 -10.27 9.40
C ILE A 239 2.74 -9.43 9.70
N VAL A 240 3.10 -9.30 10.97
CA VAL A 240 4.28 -8.55 11.44
C VAL A 240 5.57 -9.16 10.88
N ASP A 241 5.73 -10.49 10.97
CA ASP A 241 6.92 -11.19 10.46
C ASP A 241 7.01 -11.05 8.93
N GLY A 242 5.88 -11.10 8.22
CA GLY A 242 5.88 -10.92 6.78
C GLY A 242 6.16 -9.48 6.33
N VAL A 243 5.88 -8.47 7.15
CA VAL A 243 6.31 -7.08 6.90
C VAL A 243 7.81 -6.93 7.19
N ARG A 244 8.27 -7.47 8.31
CA ARG A 244 9.71 -7.49 8.65
C ARG A 244 10.52 -8.17 7.56
N GLU A 245 10.06 -9.32 7.03
CA GLU A 245 10.72 -10.03 5.93
C GLU A 245 10.92 -9.14 4.69
N ILE A 246 9.93 -8.31 4.33
CA ILE A 246 10.05 -7.38 3.20
C ILE A 246 11.16 -6.36 3.48
N VAL A 247 11.13 -5.72 4.65
CA VAL A 247 12.11 -4.67 5.02
C VAL A 247 13.53 -5.23 5.11
N GLU A 248 13.69 -6.45 5.64
CA GLU A 248 15.02 -7.08 5.78
C GLU A 248 15.61 -7.58 4.47
N LYS A 249 14.75 -8.01 3.51
CA LYS A 249 15.21 -8.65 2.26
C LYS A 249 15.28 -7.70 1.07
N TYR A 250 14.50 -6.60 1.10
CA TYR A 250 14.35 -5.69 -0.04
C TYR A 250 14.64 -4.26 0.38
N ASP A 251 15.30 -3.51 -0.51
CA ASP A 251 15.60 -2.09 -0.31
C ASP A 251 14.35 -1.24 -0.62
N VAL A 252 13.24 -1.50 0.10
CA VAL A 252 12.01 -0.72 -0.04
C VAL A 252 12.10 0.56 0.78
N ASP A 253 11.54 1.66 0.27
CA ASP A 253 11.54 2.95 0.97
C ASP A 253 10.37 3.07 1.96
N GLY A 254 9.38 2.17 1.85
CA GLY A 254 8.24 2.15 2.75
C GLY A 254 7.41 0.88 2.69
N ILE A 255 6.62 0.71 3.74
CA ILE A 255 5.52 -0.25 3.83
C ILE A 255 4.21 0.51 3.83
N HIS A 256 3.22 0.03 3.09
CA HIS A 256 1.92 0.66 2.98
C HIS A 256 0.78 -0.33 3.24
N PHE A 257 -0.17 0.05 4.09
CA PHE A 257 -1.45 -0.66 4.26
C PHE A 257 -2.58 0.18 3.66
N ASP A 258 -3.61 -0.50 3.15
CA ASP A 258 -4.87 0.13 2.74
C ASP A 258 -5.92 0.10 3.86
N ASP A 259 -7.20 0.23 3.49
CA ASP A 259 -8.34 0.27 4.41
C ASP A 259 -8.96 -1.11 4.71
N TYR A 260 -8.41 -2.21 4.19
CA TYR A 260 -8.99 -3.54 4.36
C TYR A 260 -8.60 -4.18 5.71
N PHE A 261 -9.14 -3.65 6.81
CA PHE A 261 -8.99 -4.21 8.14
C PHE A 261 -10.13 -5.19 8.47
N TYR A 262 -11.16 -4.76 9.20
CA TYR A 262 -12.32 -5.64 9.44
C TYR A 262 -13.23 -5.67 8.20
N PRO A 263 -13.65 -6.87 7.74
CA PRO A 263 -14.46 -7.00 6.53
C PRO A 263 -15.96 -6.73 6.78
N THR A 264 -16.40 -6.65 8.04
CA THR A 264 -17.80 -6.56 8.41
C THR A 264 -18.01 -6.03 9.83
N THR A 265 -19.20 -5.49 10.07
CA THR A 265 -19.70 -5.14 11.42
C THR A 265 -20.51 -6.28 12.07
N ASP A 266 -20.77 -7.38 11.35
CA ASP A 266 -21.50 -8.53 11.88
C ASP A 266 -20.87 -9.05 13.17
N ALA A 267 -21.67 -9.16 14.23
CA ALA A 267 -21.20 -9.63 15.53
C ALA A 267 -20.87 -11.13 15.53
N GLY A 268 -21.41 -11.88 14.58
CA GLY A 268 -21.14 -13.32 14.42
C GLY A 268 -19.77 -13.61 13.82
N PHE A 269 -19.17 -12.63 13.13
CA PHE A 269 -17.93 -12.80 12.38
C PHE A 269 -16.77 -13.37 13.23
N ASP A 270 -16.49 -12.75 14.37
CA ASP A 270 -15.41 -13.08 15.30
C ASP A 270 -15.93 -13.44 16.71
N SER A 271 -17.18 -13.90 16.78
CA SER A 271 -17.88 -14.20 18.04
C SER A 271 -17.12 -15.15 18.95
N ALA A 272 -16.50 -16.20 18.39
CA ALA A 272 -15.71 -17.17 19.16
C ALA A 272 -14.50 -16.50 19.86
N SER A 273 -13.77 -15.64 19.15
CA SER A 273 -12.61 -14.92 19.66
C SER A 273 -13.03 -13.86 20.70
N TYR A 274 -14.15 -13.16 20.45
CA TYR A 274 -14.69 -12.21 21.42
C TYR A 274 -15.18 -12.91 22.69
N GLN A 275 -15.87 -14.06 22.58
CA GLN A 275 -16.28 -14.83 23.73
C GLN A 275 -15.08 -15.34 24.53
N ALA A 276 -14.02 -15.81 23.87
CA ALA A 276 -12.79 -16.19 24.54
C ALA A 276 -12.13 -15.02 25.30
N TYR A 277 -12.17 -13.80 24.73
CA TYR A 277 -11.73 -12.57 25.41
C TYR A 277 -12.59 -12.30 26.66
N LYS A 278 -13.93 -12.37 26.55
CA LYS A 278 -14.85 -12.16 27.67
C LYS A 278 -14.63 -13.19 28.81
N ASN A 279 -14.44 -14.45 28.47
CA ASN A 279 -14.19 -15.55 29.43
C ASN A 279 -12.90 -15.37 30.21
N LYS A 280 -11.94 -14.61 29.67
CA LYS A 280 -10.68 -14.20 30.35
C LYS A 280 -10.83 -12.91 31.19
N GLY A 281 -12.04 -12.43 31.39
CA GLY A 281 -12.29 -11.21 32.17
C GLY A 281 -12.25 -9.90 31.35
N GLY A 282 -12.25 -10.01 30.02
CA GLY A 282 -12.25 -8.82 29.16
C GLY A 282 -13.49 -7.95 29.37
N SER A 283 -13.30 -6.64 29.52
CA SER A 283 -14.36 -5.67 29.83
C SER A 283 -14.85 -4.86 28.62
N LEU A 284 -14.07 -4.76 27.55
CA LEU A 284 -14.40 -3.92 26.37
C LEU A 284 -15.69 -4.39 25.68
N SER A 285 -16.42 -3.46 25.10
CA SER A 285 -17.48 -3.75 24.13
C SER A 285 -16.87 -4.37 22.85
N LEU A 286 -17.68 -5.06 22.05
CA LEU A 286 -17.23 -5.69 20.81
C LEU A 286 -16.51 -4.69 19.88
N ALA A 287 -17.09 -3.50 19.68
CA ALA A 287 -16.49 -2.47 18.83
C ALA A 287 -15.16 -1.92 19.40
N ALA A 288 -15.08 -1.70 20.70
CA ALA A 288 -13.84 -1.24 21.33
C ALA A 288 -12.75 -2.33 21.28
N TRP A 289 -13.12 -3.59 21.49
CA TRP A 289 -12.20 -4.72 21.39
C TRP A 289 -11.68 -4.92 19.97
N ARG A 290 -12.54 -4.80 18.95
CA ARG A 290 -12.11 -4.85 17.54
C ARG A 290 -11.11 -3.74 17.22
N ARG A 291 -11.39 -2.48 17.64
CA ARG A 291 -10.44 -1.37 17.46
C ARG A 291 -9.12 -1.63 18.19
N GLN A 292 -9.16 -2.17 19.40
CA GLN A 292 -7.94 -2.53 20.12
C GLN A 292 -7.10 -3.56 19.35
N ASN A 293 -7.71 -4.59 18.77
CA ASN A 293 -7.00 -5.60 17.97
C ASN A 293 -6.32 -4.98 16.74
N VAL A 294 -6.98 -4.03 16.06
CA VAL A 294 -6.40 -3.32 14.92
C VAL A 294 -5.27 -2.39 15.38
N ASN A 295 -5.47 -1.62 16.45
CA ASN A 295 -4.44 -0.75 17.02
C ASN A 295 -3.19 -1.53 17.45
N ASP A 296 -3.39 -2.70 18.07
CA ASP A 296 -2.30 -3.59 18.47
C ASP A 296 -1.47 -4.05 17.25
N LEU A 297 -2.13 -4.44 16.15
CA LEU A 297 -1.43 -4.83 14.93
C LEU A 297 -0.64 -3.66 14.34
N VAL A 298 -1.28 -2.50 14.16
CA VAL A 298 -0.65 -1.32 13.56
C VAL A 298 0.60 -0.92 14.34
N LYS A 299 0.50 -0.88 15.67
CA LYS A 299 1.64 -0.58 16.56
C LYS A 299 2.77 -1.61 16.47
N GLN A 300 2.43 -2.90 16.41
CA GLN A 300 3.42 -3.98 16.25
C GLN A 300 4.12 -3.90 14.89
N VAL A 301 3.39 -3.60 13.81
CA VAL A 301 3.95 -3.43 12.47
C VAL A 301 4.88 -2.22 12.43
N TYR A 302 4.47 -1.07 12.94
CA TYR A 302 5.33 0.11 13.06
C TYR A 302 6.64 -0.21 13.78
N THR A 303 6.51 -0.85 14.95
CA THR A 303 7.68 -1.25 15.75
C THR A 303 8.60 -2.20 14.96
N ALA A 304 8.04 -3.18 14.25
CA ALA A 304 8.82 -4.15 13.48
C ALA A 304 9.54 -3.49 12.29
N VAL A 305 8.89 -2.56 11.59
CA VAL A 305 9.50 -1.78 10.51
C VAL A 305 10.68 -0.98 11.04
N LYS A 306 10.48 -0.19 12.13
CA LYS A 306 11.53 0.66 12.70
C LYS A 306 12.69 -0.12 13.33
N GLN A 307 12.44 -1.34 13.80
CA GLN A 307 13.51 -2.23 14.30
C GLN A 307 14.32 -2.87 13.17
N ALA A 308 13.70 -3.15 12.03
CA ALA A 308 14.37 -3.72 10.87
C ALA A 308 15.18 -2.64 10.12
N ASP A 309 14.56 -1.49 9.86
CA ASP A 309 15.20 -0.29 9.30
C ASP A 309 14.39 0.95 9.72
N ASP A 310 14.99 1.88 10.44
CA ASP A 310 14.33 3.08 10.98
C ASP A 310 14.08 4.15 9.90
N GLU A 311 14.73 4.06 8.75
CA GLU A 311 14.51 4.95 7.61
C GLU A 311 13.30 4.54 6.74
N VAL A 312 12.90 3.26 6.77
CA VAL A 312 11.72 2.77 6.05
C VAL A 312 10.45 3.36 6.63
N LEU A 313 9.64 4.01 5.80
CA LEU A 313 8.39 4.63 6.23
C LEU A 313 7.27 3.59 6.34
N PHE A 314 6.40 3.73 7.35
CA PHE A 314 5.16 2.98 7.43
C PHE A 314 3.96 3.91 7.30
N GLY A 315 3.13 3.68 6.28
CA GLY A 315 1.94 4.47 6.02
C GLY A 315 0.68 3.65 5.85
N ILE A 316 -0.47 4.31 6.06
CA ILE A 316 -1.79 3.70 5.92
C ILE A 316 -2.69 4.61 5.07
N SER A 317 -3.49 3.99 4.19
CA SER A 317 -4.49 4.63 3.35
C SER A 317 -5.90 4.22 3.80
N PRO A 318 -6.45 4.84 4.88
CA PRO A 318 -7.80 4.56 5.33
C PRO A 318 -8.84 5.19 4.40
N GLN A 319 -10.13 4.83 4.56
CA GLN A 319 -11.21 5.50 3.84
C GLN A 319 -11.23 7.00 4.15
N GLY A 320 -11.63 7.81 3.16
CA GLY A 320 -11.82 9.24 3.37
C GLY A 320 -12.89 9.58 4.43
N ASN A 321 -13.88 8.71 4.61
CA ASN A 321 -14.92 8.88 5.64
C ASN A 321 -14.43 8.38 7.00
N MET A 322 -14.19 9.30 7.94
CA MET A 322 -13.70 8.98 9.29
C MET A 322 -14.67 8.13 10.11
N ASP A 323 -15.97 8.35 9.97
CA ASP A 323 -16.99 7.57 10.69
C ASP A 323 -17.01 6.11 10.21
N ASN A 324 -16.86 5.87 8.93
CA ASN A 324 -16.75 4.52 8.38
C ASN A 324 -15.49 3.82 8.90
N ASN A 325 -14.35 4.51 8.96
CA ASN A 325 -13.13 3.96 9.55
C ASN A 325 -13.39 3.50 10.98
N TYR A 326 -13.92 4.38 11.83
CA TYR A 326 -14.10 4.09 13.25
C TYR A 326 -15.20 3.07 13.54
N ASN A 327 -16.34 3.18 12.86
CA ASN A 327 -17.54 2.42 13.18
C ASN A 327 -17.73 1.15 12.34
N LYS A 328 -17.15 1.08 11.13
CA LYS A 328 -17.34 -0.07 10.21
C LYS A 328 -16.10 -0.91 10.02
N GLN A 329 -14.92 -0.28 9.97
CA GLN A 329 -13.65 -0.98 9.78
C GLN A 329 -12.85 -1.11 11.07
N PHE A 330 -13.32 -0.46 12.16
CA PHE A 330 -12.69 -0.45 13.47
C PHE A 330 -11.27 0.12 13.44
N ILE A 331 -11.05 1.14 12.62
CA ILE A 331 -9.80 1.89 12.44
C ILE A 331 -9.87 3.17 13.30
N ASP A 332 -8.96 3.31 14.24
CA ASP A 332 -8.90 4.48 15.13
C ASP A 332 -7.85 5.49 14.65
N VAL A 333 -8.15 6.15 13.51
CA VAL A 333 -7.21 7.10 12.89
C VAL A 333 -6.84 8.26 13.81
N LYS A 334 -7.78 8.72 14.66
CA LYS A 334 -7.51 9.82 15.60
C LYS A 334 -6.44 9.42 16.60
N LYS A 335 -6.51 8.19 17.12
CA LYS A 335 -5.48 7.62 17.99
C LYS A 335 -4.13 7.55 17.27
N TRP A 336 -4.10 7.02 16.06
CA TRP A 336 -2.85 6.84 15.31
C TRP A 336 -2.16 8.16 14.95
N LEU A 337 -2.94 9.24 14.75
CA LEU A 337 -2.41 10.57 14.44
C LEU A 337 -2.01 11.36 15.70
N SER A 338 -2.57 11.03 16.88
CA SER A 338 -2.31 11.74 18.13
C SER A 338 -1.26 11.08 19.02
N GLU A 339 -0.96 9.80 18.81
CA GLU A 339 -0.01 9.04 19.61
C GLU A 339 1.16 8.56 18.74
N GLU A 340 2.38 8.57 19.28
CA GLU A 340 3.56 8.04 18.61
C GLU A 340 3.52 6.52 18.50
N GLY A 341 4.21 5.98 17.49
CA GLY A 341 4.44 4.54 17.32
C GLY A 341 3.36 3.79 16.56
N TYR A 342 2.60 4.49 15.71
CA TYR A 342 1.59 3.88 14.85
C TYR A 342 1.92 3.98 13.36
N LEU A 343 2.32 5.15 12.87
CA LEU A 343 2.60 5.38 11.45
C LEU A 343 3.51 6.62 11.26
N ASP A 344 4.15 6.70 10.09
CA ASP A 344 4.93 7.86 9.67
C ASP A 344 4.12 8.80 8.78
N TYR A 345 3.16 8.27 8.00
CA TYR A 345 2.29 9.06 7.14
C TYR A 345 0.91 8.41 6.97
N ILE A 346 -0.09 9.23 6.61
CA ILE A 346 -1.44 8.78 6.30
C ILE A 346 -1.90 9.34 4.95
N CYS A 347 -2.57 8.50 4.15
CA CYS A 347 -3.11 8.84 2.83
C CYS A 347 -4.60 8.55 2.76
N PRO A 348 -5.48 9.41 3.26
CA PRO A 348 -6.93 9.17 3.23
C PRO A 348 -7.45 9.03 1.79
N GLN A 349 -8.29 8.02 1.55
CA GLN A 349 -8.90 7.74 0.24
C GLN A 349 -10.08 8.70 0.00
N VAL A 350 -9.79 9.95 -0.33
CA VAL A 350 -10.80 10.98 -0.60
C VAL A 350 -11.19 10.93 -2.07
N TYR A 351 -11.97 9.90 -2.48
CA TYR A 351 -12.42 9.68 -3.86
C TYR A 351 -13.76 10.36 -4.18
N PHE A 352 -14.13 11.34 -3.39
CA PHE A 352 -15.45 11.96 -3.46
C PHE A 352 -15.41 13.22 -4.33
N GLY A 353 -16.46 13.44 -5.12
CA GLY A 353 -16.63 14.71 -5.84
C GLY A 353 -17.06 15.84 -4.90
N PHE A 354 -16.90 17.09 -5.36
CA PHE A 354 -17.29 18.30 -4.59
C PHE A 354 -18.76 18.33 -4.17
N LYS A 355 -19.65 17.68 -4.95
CA LYS A 355 -21.10 17.63 -4.69
C LYS A 355 -21.54 16.30 -4.07
N ASN A 356 -20.63 15.49 -3.53
CA ASN A 356 -21.03 14.26 -2.85
C ASN A 356 -21.88 14.60 -1.62
N SER A 357 -23.01 13.91 -1.46
CA SER A 357 -23.99 14.23 -0.41
C SER A 357 -23.55 13.81 1.00
N THR A 358 -22.62 12.86 1.10
CA THR A 358 -22.17 12.31 2.38
C THR A 358 -20.78 12.79 2.77
N CYS A 359 -19.89 12.89 1.83
CA CYS A 359 -18.49 13.27 2.00
C CYS A 359 -18.08 14.23 0.86
N PRO A 360 -18.50 15.49 0.87
CA PRO A 360 -18.02 16.47 -0.12
C PRO A 360 -16.50 16.61 -0.02
N TYR A 361 -15.82 16.69 -1.17
CA TYR A 361 -14.37 16.67 -1.23
C TYR A 361 -13.72 17.71 -0.29
N GLU A 362 -14.11 18.99 -0.42
CA GLU A 362 -13.53 20.07 0.39
C GLU A 362 -13.72 19.84 1.89
N GLN A 363 -14.95 19.54 2.31
CA GLN A 363 -15.24 19.27 3.70
C GLN A 363 -14.45 18.06 4.23
N THR A 364 -14.37 16.99 3.44
CA THR A 364 -13.62 15.79 3.83
C THR A 364 -12.13 16.10 3.99
N VAL A 365 -11.56 16.89 3.06
CA VAL A 365 -10.14 17.31 3.16
C VAL A 365 -9.91 18.16 4.41
N GLU A 366 -10.83 19.08 4.74
CA GLU A 366 -10.72 19.88 5.98
C GLU A 366 -10.81 19.05 7.26
N GLU A 367 -11.63 17.99 7.27
CA GLU A 367 -11.71 17.05 8.41
C GLU A 367 -10.42 16.26 8.64
N TRP A 368 -9.60 16.08 7.60
CA TRP A 368 -8.33 15.35 7.67
C TRP A 368 -7.11 16.25 7.98
N LYS A 369 -7.25 17.57 7.91
CA LYS A 369 -6.23 18.55 8.31
C LYS A 369 -6.16 18.72 9.82
#